data_c4c7766b07b0517335cdfa2a47a73a6d
#
_entry.id   c4c7766b07b0517335cdfa2a47a73a6d
#
_cell.length_a   1.000
_cell.length_b   1.000
_cell.length_c   1.000
_cell.angle_alpha   90.00
_cell.angle_beta   90.00
_cell.angle_gamma   90.00
#
_symmetry.space_group_name_H-M   'P 1'
#
loop_
_entity.id
_entity.type
_entity.pdbx_description
1 polymer ?
#
loop_
_entity_poly.entity_id
_entity_poly.type
_entity_poly.pdbx_seq_one_letter_code
_entity_poly.pdbx_strand_id
1 'polypeptide(L)'
;MIRINQIKMPLHHNAAALEQKIRKRLGLSGDQELRYRIIRKSIDARKKPELSLVYSVEVSTSGEEKIIKRANDPNVTIVKQTGYHLPGAVSPTPSIPPVIVGAGPAGLFCAYALTMSGCAPVVLERGRSVTERTKDVERFWESGVLDTVSNVQFGEGGAGTFSDGKLNTLVKDPTGRNRFVLETFVKFGAPEQILYENKPHIGTDILAGVIKNMRQAMEARGARFCFESCMTDYRREADGKMFVEVNHKEWIETSRLVLAIGHSARDTFGMLYQKQDFVMEAKAFALSLIHI
;
A
#
# COMPACT_ATOMS: atom_id res chain seq x y z
N MET A 1 -14.70 -21.33 -1.21
CA MET A 1 -13.29 -21.79 -1.26
C MET A 1 -12.92 -22.47 0.05
N ILE A 2 -11.99 -23.43 -0.02
CA ILE A 2 -11.46 -24.16 1.14
C ILE A 2 -10.14 -23.50 1.55
N ARG A 3 -9.98 -23.15 2.81
CA ARG A 3 -8.69 -22.72 3.37
C ARG A 3 -8.07 -23.92 4.10
N ILE A 4 -6.80 -24.18 3.81
CA ILE A 4 -6.00 -25.19 4.51
C ILE A 4 -4.85 -24.47 5.20
N ASN A 5 -4.78 -24.62 6.51
CA ASN A 5 -3.69 -24.08 7.32
C ASN A 5 -2.69 -25.19 7.70
N GLN A 6 -1.51 -24.78 8.17
CA GLN A 6 -0.49 -25.67 8.73
C GLN A 6 -0.04 -26.78 7.77
N ILE A 7 0.16 -26.45 6.49
CA ILE A 7 0.77 -27.39 5.54
C ILE A 7 2.28 -27.29 5.70
N LYS A 8 2.89 -28.27 6.33
CA LYS A 8 4.36 -28.31 6.52
C LYS A 8 5.03 -28.92 5.30
N MET A 9 6.09 -28.27 4.81
CA MET A 9 6.91 -28.72 3.69
C MET A 9 8.40 -28.65 4.06
N PRO A 10 9.28 -29.48 3.51
CA PRO A 10 10.72 -29.30 3.61
C PRO A 10 11.14 -27.93 3.04
N LEU A 11 12.33 -27.43 3.45
CA LEU A 11 12.86 -26.17 2.90
C LEU A 11 13.01 -26.23 1.39
N HIS A 12 13.49 -27.34 0.89
CA HIS A 12 13.66 -27.57 -0.54
C HIS A 12 12.51 -28.46 -1.05
N HIS A 13 11.56 -27.88 -1.73
CA HIS A 13 10.47 -28.55 -2.42
C HIS A 13 10.05 -27.73 -3.64
N ASN A 14 9.38 -28.37 -4.60
CA ASN A 14 8.80 -27.72 -5.76
C ASN A 14 7.28 -27.53 -5.60
N ALA A 15 6.68 -26.78 -6.52
CA ALA A 15 5.23 -26.51 -6.51
C ALA A 15 4.39 -27.79 -6.60
N ALA A 16 4.86 -28.79 -7.39
CA ALA A 16 4.16 -30.06 -7.55
C ALA A 16 4.05 -30.84 -6.22
N ALA A 17 5.10 -30.82 -5.39
CA ALA A 17 5.07 -31.44 -4.07
C ALA A 17 4.06 -30.79 -3.12
N LEU A 18 3.95 -29.45 -3.18
CA LEU A 18 2.94 -28.72 -2.41
C LEU A 18 1.53 -29.07 -2.89
N GLU A 19 1.30 -29.10 -4.21
CA GLU A 19 0.02 -29.48 -4.79
C GLU A 19 -0.38 -30.90 -4.41
N GLN A 20 0.53 -31.86 -4.52
CA GLN A 20 0.27 -33.25 -4.10
C GLN A 20 -0.13 -33.33 -2.62
N LYS A 21 0.51 -32.55 -1.77
CA LYS A 21 0.17 -32.51 -0.35
C LYS A 21 -1.20 -31.91 -0.10
N ILE A 22 -1.59 -30.88 -0.87
CA ILE A 22 -2.94 -30.30 -0.84
C ILE A 22 -3.95 -31.36 -1.27
N ARG A 23 -3.73 -32.01 -2.43
CA ARG A 23 -4.61 -33.10 -2.95
C ARG A 23 -4.81 -34.22 -1.93
N LYS A 24 -3.70 -34.70 -1.36
CA LYS A 24 -3.75 -35.75 -0.32
C LYS A 24 -4.56 -35.32 0.90
N ARG A 25 -4.37 -34.06 1.36
CA ARG A 25 -5.06 -33.57 2.56
C ARG A 25 -6.56 -33.37 2.37
N LEU A 26 -6.99 -33.06 1.14
CA LEU A 26 -8.39 -32.91 0.78
C LEU A 26 -9.00 -34.21 0.26
N GLY A 27 -8.20 -35.27 0.05
CA GLY A 27 -8.63 -36.54 -0.54
C GLY A 27 -9.14 -36.38 -1.97
N LEU A 28 -8.49 -35.53 -2.78
CA LEU A 28 -8.84 -35.30 -4.19
C LEU A 28 -8.21 -36.37 -5.07
N SER A 29 -8.95 -36.80 -6.10
CA SER A 29 -8.40 -37.64 -7.17
C SER A 29 -7.44 -36.86 -8.07
N GLY A 30 -6.58 -37.58 -8.81
CA GLY A 30 -5.55 -36.95 -9.64
C GLY A 30 -6.09 -36.06 -10.76
N ASP A 31 -7.25 -36.42 -11.28
CA ASP A 31 -7.97 -35.77 -12.40
C ASP A 31 -8.91 -34.66 -11.97
N GLN A 32 -9.20 -34.55 -10.66
CA GLN A 32 -10.07 -33.49 -10.16
C GLN A 32 -9.39 -32.11 -10.27
N GLU A 33 -10.10 -31.15 -10.86
CA GLU A 33 -9.60 -29.79 -11.00
C GLU A 33 -9.25 -29.18 -9.63
N LEU A 34 -8.05 -28.62 -9.53
CA LEU A 34 -7.55 -27.96 -8.36
C LEU A 34 -6.88 -26.65 -8.77
N ARG A 35 -7.42 -25.54 -8.26
CA ARG A 35 -6.71 -24.24 -8.29
C ARG A 35 -6.43 -23.83 -6.87
N TYR A 36 -5.22 -23.39 -6.58
CA TYR A 36 -4.88 -22.91 -5.26
C TYR A 36 -4.05 -21.64 -5.31
N ARG A 37 -4.14 -20.85 -4.26
CA ARG A 37 -3.28 -19.70 -4.03
C ARG A 37 -2.65 -19.78 -2.64
N ILE A 38 -1.40 -19.37 -2.52
CA ILE A 38 -0.73 -19.28 -1.23
C ILE A 38 -1.19 -18.00 -0.55
N ILE A 39 -1.66 -18.11 0.70
CA ILE A 39 -2.12 -17.00 1.53
C ILE A 39 -1.06 -16.60 2.54
N ARG A 40 -0.29 -17.58 3.01
CA ARG A 40 0.80 -17.36 3.96
C ARG A 40 1.89 -18.42 3.77
N LYS A 41 3.13 -17.95 3.85
CA LYS A 41 4.33 -18.78 3.93
C LYS A 41 5.17 -18.31 5.11
N SER A 42 5.57 -19.21 5.98
CA SER A 42 6.42 -18.92 7.14
C SER A 42 7.41 -20.04 7.38
N ILE A 43 8.49 -19.75 8.09
CA ILE A 43 9.48 -20.74 8.51
C ILE A 43 9.12 -21.21 9.92
N ASP A 44 9.06 -22.52 10.11
CA ASP A 44 8.98 -23.15 11.44
C ASP A 44 10.39 -23.61 11.86
N ALA A 45 10.98 -22.87 12.80
CA ALA A 45 12.32 -23.12 13.32
C ALA A 45 12.31 -23.55 14.79
N ARG A 46 11.16 -24.02 15.31
CA ARG A 46 11.01 -24.41 16.72
C ARG A 46 11.76 -25.67 17.09
N LYS A 47 12.03 -26.54 16.11
CA LYS A 47 12.78 -27.80 16.29
C LYS A 47 14.07 -27.76 15.48
N LYS A 48 15.05 -26.99 15.95
CA LYS A 48 16.40 -26.98 15.33
C LYS A 48 17.09 -28.34 15.53
N PRO A 49 17.82 -28.86 14.53
CA PRO A 49 18.10 -28.26 13.21
C PRO A 49 17.02 -28.47 12.14
N GLU A 50 15.91 -29.16 12.46
CA GLU A 50 14.85 -29.44 11.50
C GLU A 50 14.01 -28.18 11.22
N LEU A 51 14.34 -27.49 10.12
CA LEU A 51 13.57 -26.36 9.63
C LEU A 51 12.52 -26.84 8.63
N SER A 52 11.33 -26.23 8.69
CA SER A 52 10.26 -26.49 7.73
C SER A 52 9.57 -25.22 7.29
N LEU A 53 9.03 -25.24 6.07
CA LEU A 53 8.11 -24.21 5.60
C LEU A 53 6.68 -24.58 5.99
N VAL A 54 5.92 -23.59 6.44
CA VAL A 54 4.51 -23.77 6.78
C VAL A 54 3.67 -22.86 5.91
N TYR A 55 2.75 -23.46 5.18
CA TYR A 55 1.85 -22.79 4.26
C TYR A 55 0.43 -22.73 4.81
N SER A 56 -0.26 -21.62 4.47
CA SER A 56 -1.72 -21.56 4.41
C SER A 56 -2.11 -21.30 2.97
N VAL A 57 -3.05 -22.08 2.44
CA VAL A 57 -3.50 -21.95 1.07
C VAL A 57 -5.02 -21.84 1.00
N GLU A 58 -5.52 -21.18 -0.02
CA GLU A 58 -6.92 -21.24 -0.42
C GLU A 58 -7.07 -22.04 -1.70
N VAL A 59 -8.02 -22.93 -1.69
CA VAL A 59 -8.28 -23.91 -2.75
C VAL A 59 -9.67 -23.71 -3.31
N SER A 60 -9.77 -23.70 -4.63
CA SER A 60 -11.03 -23.77 -5.37
C SER A 60 -11.08 -25.12 -6.10
N THR A 61 -12.14 -25.86 -5.87
CA THR A 61 -12.39 -27.19 -6.50
C THR A 61 -13.89 -27.46 -6.48
N SER A 62 -14.34 -28.49 -7.19
CA SER A 62 -15.73 -28.90 -7.15
C SER A 62 -16.08 -29.69 -5.87
N GLY A 63 -17.28 -29.49 -5.34
CA GLY A 63 -17.79 -30.26 -4.20
C GLY A 63 -17.20 -29.88 -2.85
N GLU A 64 -16.82 -28.64 -2.64
CA GLU A 64 -16.13 -28.11 -1.44
C GLU A 64 -16.78 -28.56 -0.12
N GLU A 65 -18.11 -28.50 0.01
CA GLU A 65 -18.81 -28.87 1.25
C GLU A 65 -18.64 -30.34 1.61
N LYS A 66 -18.70 -31.25 0.59
CA LYS A 66 -18.50 -32.69 0.78
C LYS A 66 -17.05 -32.97 1.19
N ILE A 67 -16.11 -32.28 0.59
CA ILE A 67 -14.68 -32.42 0.88
C ILE A 67 -14.40 -32.08 2.33
N ILE A 68 -14.94 -30.95 2.84
CA ILE A 68 -14.71 -30.54 4.23
C ILE A 68 -15.32 -31.53 5.23
N LYS A 69 -16.55 -31.99 4.98
CA LYS A 69 -17.18 -32.98 5.86
C LYS A 69 -16.35 -34.27 5.93
N ARG A 70 -15.73 -34.66 4.80
CA ARG A 70 -14.88 -35.85 4.72
C ARG A 70 -13.51 -35.64 5.35
N ALA A 71 -12.91 -34.46 5.19
CA ALA A 71 -11.56 -34.17 5.68
C ALA A 71 -11.46 -34.22 7.20
N ASN A 72 -12.52 -33.85 7.93
CA ASN A 72 -12.59 -33.85 9.40
C ASN A 72 -11.31 -33.30 10.08
N ASP A 73 -10.77 -32.21 9.52
CA ASP A 73 -9.50 -31.59 9.94
C ASP A 73 -9.77 -30.15 10.35
N PRO A 74 -9.45 -29.74 11.61
CA PRO A 74 -9.70 -28.40 12.09
C PRO A 74 -8.92 -27.31 11.32
N ASN A 75 -7.88 -27.69 10.60
CA ASN A 75 -7.13 -26.77 9.73
C ASN A 75 -7.73 -26.63 8.33
N VAL A 76 -8.83 -27.33 8.03
CA VAL A 76 -9.53 -27.26 6.74
C VAL A 76 -10.88 -26.61 6.95
N THR A 77 -11.07 -25.41 6.46
CA THR A 77 -12.27 -24.60 6.71
C THR A 77 -12.84 -23.99 5.45
N ILE A 78 -14.15 -23.74 5.41
CA ILE A 78 -14.75 -22.90 4.37
C ILE A 78 -14.44 -21.44 4.65
N VAL A 79 -14.00 -20.71 3.64
CA VAL A 79 -13.86 -19.27 3.70
C VAL A 79 -14.68 -18.60 2.60
N LYS A 80 -15.39 -17.56 2.99
CA LYS A 80 -15.99 -16.63 2.02
C LYS A 80 -14.90 -15.67 1.56
N GLN A 81 -14.81 -15.49 0.26
CA GLN A 81 -13.88 -14.51 -0.29
C GLN A 81 -14.42 -13.11 0.04
N THR A 82 -13.78 -12.44 0.99
CA THR A 82 -14.01 -11.03 1.29
C THR A 82 -12.82 -10.27 0.74
N GLY A 83 -12.96 -9.65 -0.42
CA GLY A 83 -11.98 -8.71 -0.96
C GLY A 83 -12.43 -7.27 -0.70
N TYR A 84 -11.48 -6.37 -0.49
CA TYR A 84 -11.79 -4.95 -0.54
C TYR A 84 -11.96 -4.54 -2.01
N HIS A 85 -13.04 -3.82 -2.27
CA HIS A 85 -13.30 -3.20 -3.56
C HIS A 85 -13.32 -1.68 -3.38
N LEU A 86 -12.74 -0.99 -4.35
CA LEU A 86 -12.87 0.47 -4.39
C LEU A 86 -14.35 0.86 -4.47
N PRO A 87 -14.72 2.02 -3.92
CA PRO A 87 -16.04 2.57 -4.15
C PRO A 87 -16.38 2.61 -5.65
N GLY A 88 -17.64 2.49 -5.97
CA GLY A 88 -18.11 2.62 -7.36
C GLY A 88 -17.75 3.96 -7.99
N ALA A 89 -18.07 4.11 -9.26
CA ALA A 89 -17.81 5.35 -9.99
C ALA A 89 -18.42 6.57 -9.28
N VAL A 90 -17.64 7.65 -9.23
CA VAL A 90 -18.10 8.94 -8.72
C VAL A 90 -19.09 9.53 -9.73
N SER A 91 -20.32 9.79 -9.29
CA SER A 91 -21.37 10.36 -10.14
C SER A 91 -22.21 11.41 -9.37
N PRO A 92 -22.36 12.62 -9.89
CA PRO A 92 -21.62 13.17 -11.04
C PRO A 92 -20.15 13.42 -10.72
N THR A 93 -19.29 13.30 -11.72
CA THR A 93 -17.89 13.70 -11.58
C THR A 93 -17.79 15.20 -11.33
N PRO A 94 -17.06 15.65 -10.30
CA PRO A 94 -16.89 17.07 -10.04
C PRO A 94 -16.28 17.80 -11.23
N SER A 95 -16.82 18.94 -11.61
CA SER A 95 -16.25 19.80 -12.68
C SER A 95 -14.89 20.39 -12.27
N ILE A 96 -14.70 20.61 -10.97
CA ILE A 96 -13.45 21.09 -10.38
C ILE A 96 -12.81 19.89 -9.67
N PRO A 97 -11.55 19.56 -10.00
CA PRO A 97 -10.89 18.38 -9.44
C PRO A 97 -10.63 18.52 -7.93
N PRO A 98 -10.66 17.43 -7.17
CA PRO A 98 -10.16 17.42 -5.81
C PRO A 98 -8.64 17.61 -5.80
N VAL A 99 -8.14 18.32 -4.80
CA VAL A 99 -6.71 18.51 -4.56
C VAL A 99 -6.27 17.63 -3.39
N ILE A 100 -5.20 16.88 -3.60
CA ILE A 100 -4.54 16.06 -2.58
C ILE A 100 -3.16 16.67 -2.31
N VAL A 101 -2.89 16.99 -1.05
CA VAL A 101 -1.61 17.55 -0.61
C VAL A 101 -0.75 16.46 0.00
N GLY A 102 0.35 16.15 -0.67
CA GLY A 102 1.30 15.10 -0.33
C GLY A 102 1.15 13.85 -1.21
N ALA A 103 2.25 13.42 -1.83
CA ALA A 103 2.37 12.20 -2.62
C ALA A 103 3.02 11.04 -1.84
N GLY A 104 2.88 11.02 -0.52
CA GLY A 104 3.22 9.87 0.32
C GLY A 104 2.21 8.73 0.16
N PRO A 105 2.34 7.62 0.92
CA PRO A 105 1.46 6.46 0.78
C PRO A 105 -0.03 6.78 0.85
N ALA A 106 -0.43 7.65 1.79
CA ALA A 106 -1.83 8.04 1.95
C ALA A 106 -2.33 8.83 0.73
N GLY A 107 -1.56 9.81 0.25
CA GLY A 107 -1.93 10.62 -0.91
C GLY A 107 -1.96 9.80 -2.20
N LEU A 108 -0.96 8.93 -2.42
CA LEU A 108 -0.91 8.05 -3.59
C LEU A 108 -2.10 7.10 -3.65
N PHE A 109 -2.48 6.45 -2.55
CA PHE A 109 -3.63 5.56 -2.53
C PHE A 109 -4.97 6.31 -2.58
N CYS A 110 -5.05 7.53 -2.04
CA CYS A 110 -6.20 8.41 -2.23
C CYS A 110 -6.35 8.78 -3.72
N ALA A 111 -5.27 9.23 -4.35
CA ALA A 111 -5.25 9.55 -5.77
C ALA A 111 -5.62 8.33 -6.63
N TYR A 112 -5.07 7.16 -6.30
CA TYR A 112 -5.39 5.91 -6.98
C TYR A 112 -6.86 5.56 -6.87
N ALA A 113 -7.43 5.61 -5.67
CA ALA A 113 -8.83 5.31 -5.44
C ALA A 113 -9.75 6.25 -6.22
N LEU A 114 -9.52 7.56 -6.16
CA LEU A 114 -10.29 8.56 -6.89
C LEU A 114 -10.18 8.37 -8.40
N THR A 115 -8.96 8.20 -8.90
CA THR A 115 -8.73 8.01 -10.35
C THR A 115 -9.41 6.74 -10.88
N MET A 116 -9.32 5.63 -10.13
CA MET A 116 -9.97 4.37 -10.52
C MET A 116 -11.51 4.46 -10.43
N SER A 117 -12.04 5.36 -9.62
CA SER A 117 -13.48 5.66 -9.53
C SER A 117 -13.95 6.75 -10.51
N GLY A 118 -13.11 7.16 -11.45
CA GLY A 118 -13.45 8.13 -12.50
C GLY A 118 -13.36 9.61 -12.07
N CYS A 119 -12.71 9.91 -10.94
CA CYS A 119 -12.51 11.27 -10.45
C CYS A 119 -11.00 11.58 -10.40
N ALA A 120 -10.47 12.19 -11.46
CA ALA A 120 -9.04 12.50 -11.58
C ALA A 120 -8.64 13.68 -10.67
N PRO A 121 -7.76 13.48 -9.67
CA PRO A 121 -7.34 14.54 -8.75
C PRO A 121 -6.13 15.33 -9.27
N VAL A 122 -5.86 16.46 -8.61
CA VAL A 122 -4.57 17.14 -8.63
C VAL A 122 -3.82 16.78 -7.36
N VAL A 123 -2.60 16.27 -7.50
CA VAL A 123 -1.73 15.91 -6.36
C VAL A 123 -0.60 16.95 -6.27
N LEU A 124 -0.49 17.62 -5.14
CA LEU A 124 0.59 18.56 -4.85
C LEU A 124 1.62 17.85 -3.98
N GLU A 125 2.86 17.79 -4.44
CA GLU A 125 3.99 17.26 -3.65
C GLU A 125 5.08 18.33 -3.57
N ARG A 126 5.52 18.64 -2.33
CA ARG A 126 6.55 19.66 -2.14
C ARG A 126 7.92 19.26 -2.69
N GLY A 127 8.25 17.98 -2.61
CA GLY A 127 9.50 17.44 -3.14
C GLY A 127 9.39 17.06 -4.60
N ARG A 128 10.42 16.37 -5.08
CA ARG A 128 10.52 15.96 -6.47
C ARG A 128 9.92 14.59 -6.74
N SER A 129 9.82 14.25 -8.03
CA SER A 129 9.45 12.90 -8.47
C SER A 129 10.42 11.87 -7.91
N VAL A 130 9.96 10.63 -7.72
CA VAL A 130 10.80 9.57 -7.13
C VAL A 130 12.13 9.38 -7.86
N THR A 131 12.17 9.58 -9.17
CA THR A 131 13.39 9.47 -9.98
C THR A 131 14.40 10.57 -9.67
N GLU A 132 13.95 11.81 -9.52
CA GLU A 132 14.82 12.95 -9.19
C GLU A 132 15.20 12.95 -7.71
N ARG A 133 14.23 12.63 -6.86
CA ARG A 133 14.42 12.49 -5.41
C ARG A 133 15.48 11.45 -5.08
N THR A 134 15.58 10.35 -5.81
CA THR A 134 16.64 9.35 -5.61
C THR A 134 18.01 10.00 -5.71
N LYS A 135 18.23 10.84 -6.72
CA LYS A 135 19.49 11.59 -6.89
C LYS A 135 19.74 12.58 -5.74
N ASP A 136 18.69 13.24 -5.23
CA ASP A 136 18.81 14.16 -4.10
C ASP A 136 19.23 13.43 -2.83
N VAL A 137 18.66 12.24 -2.59
CA VAL A 137 18.98 11.40 -1.43
C VAL A 137 20.39 10.82 -1.53
N GLU A 138 20.80 10.33 -2.71
CA GLU A 138 22.15 9.85 -2.98
C GLU A 138 23.18 10.96 -2.74
N ARG A 139 22.95 12.16 -3.30
CA ARG A 139 23.79 13.35 -3.08
C ARG A 139 23.91 13.70 -1.60
N PHE A 140 22.81 13.63 -0.85
CA PHE A 140 22.84 13.88 0.59
C PHE A 140 23.70 12.85 1.33
N TRP A 141 23.60 11.58 1.00
CA TRP A 141 24.42 10.53 1.64
C TRP A 141 25.90 10.65 1.31
N GLU A 142 26.25 11.13 0.11
CA GLU A 142 27.63 11.32 -0.31
C GLU A 142 28.26 12.61 0.25
N SER A 143 27.52 13.70 0.27
CA SER A 143 28.05 15.04 0.57
C SER A 143 27.67 15.58 1.95
N GLY A 144 26.65 15.02 2.61
CA GLY A 144 26.05 15.58 3.82
C GLY A 144 25.20 16.84 3.60
N VAL A 145 25.05 17.31 2.34
CA VAL A 145 24.28 18.51 2.01
C VAL A 145 22.82 18.18 1.84
N LEU A 146 21.99 18.60 2.80
CA LEU A 146 20.56 18.36 2.80
C LEU A 146 19.81 19.35 1.89
N ASP A 147 19.04 18.83 0.93
CA ASP A 147 17.99 19.59 0.27
C ASP A 147 16.75 19.62 1.18
N THR A 148 16.31 20.80 1.60
CA THR A 148 15.20 20.95 2.55
C THR A 148 13.83 20.70 1.92
N VAL A 149 13.73 20.66 0.60
CA VAL A 149 12.49 20.50 -0.16
C VAL A 149 12.33 19.06 -0.67
N SER A 150 13.43 18.43 -1.12
CA SER A 150 13.42 17.07 -1.66
C SER A 150 14.50 16.22 -0.98
N ASN A 151 14.10 15.25 -0.15
CA ASN A 151 15.00 14.48 0.70
C ASN A 151 14.37 13.17 1.17
N VAL A 152 14.90 12.53 2.22
CA VAL A 152 14.37 11.26 2.77
C VAL A 152 12.95 11.42 3.36
N GLN A 153 12.54 12.63 3.75
CA GLN A 153 11.20 12.89 4.33
C GLN A 153 10.18 13.38 3.30
N PHE A 154 10.62 14.18 2.33
CA PHE A 154 9.77 14.85 1.34
C PHE A 154 10.06 14.38 -0.08
N GLY A 155 9.01 14.27 -0.87
CA GLY A 155 9.02 13.81 -2.25
C GLY A 155 8.12 12.62 -2.49
N GLU A 156 7.93 12.30 -3.75
CA GLU A 156 7.04 11.21 -4.22
C GLU A 156 7.35 9.89 -3.51
N GLY A 157 6.30 9.22 -3.03
CA GLY A 157 6.38 7.98 -2.26
C GLY A 157 6.51 8.17 -0.74
N GLY A 158 6.82 9.40 -0.27
CA GLY A 158 6.95 9.71 1.15
C GLY A 158 8.19 9.10 1.80
N ALA A 159 8.31 9.20 3.13
CA ALA A 159 9.49 8.76 3.87
C ALA A 159 9.78 7.25 3.78
N GLY A 160 8.76 6.43 3.50
CA GLY A 160 8.91 4.97 3.39
C GLY A 160 9.72 4.51 2.17
N THR A 161 9.82 5.32 1.11
CA THR A 161 10.50 4.95 -0.14
C THR A 161 11.99 4.65 0.05
N PHE A 162 12.65 5.36 0.95
CA PHE A 162 14.07 5.20 1.25
C PHE A 162 14.33 4.56 2.63
N SER A 163 13.36 3.82 3.14
CA SER A 163 13.49 3.01 4.35
C SER A 163 14.03 1.62 4.02
N ASP A 164 14.00 0.72 5.01
CA ASP A 164 14.43 -0.68 4.82
C ASP A 164 13.43 -1.54 4.00
N GLY A 165 12.38 -0.97 3.47
CA GLY A 165 11.41 -1.66 2.59
C GLY A 165 10.51 -2.70 3.28
N LYS A 166 10.50 -2.75 4.59
CA LYS A 166 9.62 -3.66 5.35
C LYS A 166 8.17 -3.20 5.26
N LEU A 167 7.30 -4.13 4.89
CA LEU A 167 5.85 -3.91 4.83
C LEU A 167 5.11 -4.57 6.00
N ASN A 168 5.77 -4.71 7.13
CA ASN A 168 5.20 -5.39 8.30
C ASN A 168 4.18 -4.50 9.01
N THR A 169 3.03 -5.07 9.32
CA THR A 169 2.01 -4.43 10.14
C THR A 169 1.41 -5.41 11.15
N LEU A 170 1.07 -4.92 12.33
CA LEU A 170 0.30 -5.66 13.33
C LEU A 170 -1.21 -5.39 13.21
N VAL A 171 -1.62 -4.54 12.29
CA VAL A 171 -3.02 -4.20 12.07
C VAL A 171 -3.74 -5.41 11.49
N LYS A 172 -4.84 -5.82 12.15
CA LYS A 172 -5.75 -6.82 11.60
C LYS A 172 -6.46 -6.24 10.38
N ASP A 173 -6.63 -7.04 9.33
CA ASP A 173 -7.25 -6.63 8.07
C ASP A 173 -8.59 -7.34 7.80
N PRO A 174 -9.63 -7.08 8.61
CA PRO A 174 -10.92 -7.74 8.46
C PRO A 174 -11.65 -7.34 7.16
N THR A 175 -11.27 -6.21 6.58
CA THR A 175 -11.89 -5.65 5.36
C THR A 175 -11.10 -5.90 4.08
N GLY A 176 -9.90 -6.47 4.17
CA GLY A 176 -9.03 -6.75 3.02
C GLY A 176 -8.31 -5.52 2.45
N ARG A 177 -8.28 -4.38 3.15
CA ARG A 177 -7.62 -3.16 2.67
C ARG A 177 -6.11 -3.31 2.57
N ASN A 178 -5.49 -3.94 3.56
CA ASN A 178 -4.04 -4.19 3.55
C ASN A 178 -3.68 -5.13 2.39
N ARG A 179 -4.49 -6.17 2.19
CA ARG A 179 -4.36 -7.07 1.05
C ARG A 179 -4.47 -6.32 -0.28
N PHE A 180 -5.43 -5.42 -0.41
CA PHE A 180 -5.61 -4.58 -1.60
C PHE A 180 -4.38 -3.71 -1.89
N VAL A 181 -3.75 -3.12 -0.85
CA VAL A 181 -2.51 -2.34 -1.00
C VAL A 181 -1.39 -3.21 -1.58
N LEU A 182 -1.17 -4.41 -1.03
CA LEU A 182 -0.15 -5.33 -1.53
C LEU A 182 -0.42 -5.80 -2.96
N GLU A 183 -1.67 -6.14 -3.28
CA GLU A 183 -2.10 -6.50 -4.65
C GLU A 183 -1.90 -5.35 -5.63
N THR A 184 -2.14 -4.11 -5.19
CA THR A 184 -1.86 -2.93 -5.99
C THR A 184 -0.36 -2.79 -6.25
N PHE A 185 0.49 -2.98 -5.26
CA PHE A 185 1.94 -2.96 -5.47
C PHE A 185 2.40 -4.03 -6.45
N VAL A 186 1.88 -5.26 -6.34
CA VAL A 186 2.19 -6.34 -7.30
C VAL A 186 1.74 -5.96 -8.70
N LYS A 187 0.55 -5.40 -8.85
CA LYS A 187 0.04 -4.92 -10.14
C LYS A 187 0.99 -3.91 -10.81
N PHE A 188 1.72 -3.14 -10.03
CA PHE A 188 2.65 -2.11 -10.50
C PHE A 188 4.13 -2.53 -10.47
N GLY A 189 4.42 -3.81 -10.25
CA GLY A 189 5.75 -4.39 -10.43
C GLY A 189 6.44 -4.89 -9.17
N ALA A 190 5.77 -4.90 -8.03
CA ALA A 190 6.33 -5.56 -6.86
C ALA A 190 6.27 -7.09 -7.01
N PRO A 191 7.20 -7.84 -6.39
CA PRO A 191 7.22 -9.29 -6.47
C PRO A 191 6.01 -9.91 -5.77
N GLU A 192 5.41 -10.94 -6.37
CA GLU A 192 4.21 -11.60 -5.83
C GLU A 192 4.39 -12.18 -4.42
N GLN A 193 5.63 -12.46 -4.03
CA GLN A 193 5.98 -13.00 -2.71
C GLN A 193 5.47 -12.13 -1.55
N ILE A 194 5.37 -10.81 -1.75
CA ILE A 194 4.84 -9.91 -0.72
C ILE A 194 3.39 -10.23 -0.31
N LEU A 195 2.65 -10.93 -1.16
CA LEU A 195 1.26 -11.30 -0.90
C LEU A 195 1.12 -12.42 0.13
N TYR A 196 2.16 -13.20 0.37
CA TYR A 196 2.06 -14.39 1.21
C TYR A 196 3.23 -14.60 2.18
N GLU A 197 4.34 -13.91 2.03
CA GLU A 197 5.42 -13.99 3.00
C GLU A 197 5.03 -13.37 4.34
N ASN A 198 5.41 -14.02 5.43
CA ASN A 198 5.01 -13.58 6.78
C ASN A 198 5.58 -12.22 7.18
N LYS A 199 6.71 -11.83 6.59
CA LYS A 199 7.36 -10.52 6.76
C LYS A 199 7.71 -9.99 5.37
N PRO A 200 6.74 -9.43 4.65
CA PRO A 200 6.97 -8.95 3.29
C PRO A 200 7.95 -7.78 3.28
N HIS A 201 8.80 -7.80 2.28
CA HIS A 201 9.83 -6.80 2.06
C HIS A 201 9.90 -6.45 0.57
N ILE A 202 9.98 -5.15 0.26
CA ILE A 202 10.24 -4.64 -1.09
C ILE A 202 11.51 -3.80 -1.03
N GLY A 203 12.51 -4.13 -1.87
CA GLY A 203 13.70 -3.30 -2.01
C GLY A 203 13.34 -1.86 -2.42
N THR A 204 14.16 -0.91 -2.01
CA THR A 204 13.92 0.53 -2.29
C THR A 204 13.91 0.83 -3.79
N ASP A 205 14.75 0.14 -4.55
CA ASP A 205 14.81 0.20 -6.01
C ASP A 205 13.50 -0.24 -6.68
N ILE A 206 12.98 -1.40 -6.26
CA ILE A 206 11.70 -1.93 -6.74
C ILE A 206 10.56 -1.00 -6.34
N LEU A 207 10.54 -0.52 -5.10
CA LEU A 207 9.48 0.35 -4.60
C LEU A 207 9.42 1.68 -5.37
N ALA A 208 10.57 2.26 -5.70
CA ALA A 208 10.64 3.46 -6.53
C ALA A 208 10.01 3.22 -7.92
N GLY A 209 10.28 2.08 -8.54
CA GLY A 209 9.66 1.65 -9.79
C GLY A 209 8.14 1.48 -9.69
N VAL A 210 7.66 0.83 -8.62
CA VAL A 210 6.23 0.65 -8.34
C VAL A 210 5.52 1.99 -8.21
N ILE A 211 6.06 2.93 -7.45
CA ILE A 211 5.49 4.27 -7.25
C ILE A 211 5.41 5.03 -8.57
N LYS A 212 6.48 5.02 -9.36
CA LYS A 212 6.50 5.62 -10.69
C LYS A 212 5.42 5.04 -11.61
N ASN A 213 5.29 3.71 -11.66
CA ASN A 213 4.30 3.02 -12.48
C ASN A 213 2.86 3.34 -12.02
N MET A 214 2.63 3.44 -10.71
CA MET A 214 1.34 3.87 -10.15
C MET A 214 0.98 5.27 -10.62
N ARG A 215 1.90 6.23 -10.50
CA ARG A 215 1.68 7.59 -10.96
C ARG A 215 1.36 7.64 -12.45
N GLN A 216 2.18 7.02 -13.29
CA GLN A 216 1.95 6.99 -14.74
C GLN A 216 0.58 6.42 -15.11
N ALA A 217 0.13 5.38 -14.43
CA ALA A 217 -1.20 4.81 -14.66
C ALA A 217 -2.34 5.74 -14.23
N MET A 218 -2.13 6.59 -13.24
CA MET A 218 -3.10 7.62 -12.83
C MET A 218 -3.08 8.81 -13.79
N GLU A 219 -1.89 9.27 -14.21
CA GLU A 219 -1.72 10.34 -15.19
C GLU A 219 -2.38 9.98 -16.54
N ALA A 220 -2.23 8.74 -16.99
CA ALA A 220 -2.91 8.23 -18.19
C ALA A 220 -4.45 8.26 -18.09
N ARG A 221 -5.01 8.45 -16.88
CA ARG A 221 -6.44 8.62 -16.61
C ARG A 221 -6.83 10.03 -16.20
N GLY A 222 -5.95 11.00 -16.43
CA GLY A 222 -6.21 12.42 -16.22
C GLY A 222 -5.82 12.99 -14.86
N ALA A 223 -5.30 12.20 -13.92
CA ALA A 223 -4.71 12.74 -12.70
C ALA A 223 -3.48 13.61 -13.01
N ARG A 224 -3.27 14.66 -12.24
CA ARG A 224 -2.12 15.57 -12.40
C ARG A 224 -1.26 15.50 -11.14
N PHE A 225 0.05 15.29 -11.32
CA PHE A 225 1.03 15.36 -10.24
C PHE A 225 1.88 16.62 -10.43
N CYS A 226 1.83 17.50 -9.44
CA CYS A 226 2.59 18.74 -9.38
C CYS A 226 3.68 18.58 -8.32
N PHE A 227 4.92 18.41 -8.78
CA PHE A 227 6.09 18.35 -7.90
C PHE A 227 6.62 19.76 -7.61
N GLU A 228 7.48 19.88 -6.59
CA GLU A 228 8.00 21.17 -6.10
C GLU A 228 6.87 22.15 -5.80
N SER A 229 5.72 21.62 -5.35
CA SER A 229 4.46 22.32 -5.15
C SER A 229 4.00 22.17 -3.71
N CYS A 230 4.40 23.12 -2.88
CA CYS A 230 4.08 23.15 -1.46
C CYS A 230 2.76 23.92 -1.22
N MET A 231 1.80 23.31 -0.53
CA MET A 231 0.65 24.04 -0.02
C MET A 231 1.09 25.01 1.06
N THR A 232 0.88 26.30 0.84
CA THR A 232 1.28 27.37 1.74
C THR A 232 0.10 28.02 2.46
N ASP A 233 -1.08 27.93 1.89
CA ASP A 233 -2.32 28.40 2.52
C ASP A 233 -3.55 27.70 1.91
N TYR A 234 -4.73 27.93 2.50
CA TYR A 234 -6.03 27.59 1.92
C TYR A 234 -7.07 28.62 2.36
N ARG A 235 -8.12 28.76 1.57
CA ARG A 235 -9.28 29.56 1.94
C ARG A 235 -10.58 28.93 1.45
N ARG A 236 -11.65 29.20 2.20
CA ARG A 236 -13.01 28.86 1.81
C ARG A 236 -13.79 30.16 1.68
N GLU A 237 -14.38 30.38 0.54
CA GLU A 237 -15.21 31.55 0.26
C GLU A 237 -16.63 31.38 0.80
N ALA A 238 -17.36 32.47 0.93
CA ALA A 238 -18.73 32.47 1.45
C ALA A 238 -19.72 31.66 0.58
N ASP A 239 -19.45 31.54 -0.72
CA ASP A 239 -20.21 30.71 -1.67
C ASP A 239 -19.86 29.21 -1.57
N GLY A 240 -18.93 28.83 -0.66
CA GLY A 240 -18.51 27.46 -0.42
C GLY A 240 -17.36 26.98 -1.28
N LYS A 241 -16.86 27.79 -2.20
CA LYS A 241 -15.66 27.46 -2.98
C LYS A 241 -14.44 27.37 -2.10
N MET A 242 -13.56 26.45 -2.44
CA MET A 242 -12.31 26.22 -1.72
C MET A 242 -11.12 26.44 -2.65
N PHE A 243 -10.10 27.09 -2.15
CA PHE A 243 -8.86 27.38 -2.86
C PHE A 243 -7.67 26.96 -2.02
N VAL A 244 -6.62 26.49 -2.69
CA VAL A 244 -5.34 26.13 -2.11
C VAL A 244 -4.26 27.01 -2.69
N GLU A 245 -3.47 27.65 -1.85
CA GLU A 245 -2.31 28.42 -2.26
C GLU A 245 -1.11 27.49 -2.43
N VAL A 246 -0.39 27.66 -3.52
CA VAL A 246 0.80 26.88 -3.85
C VAL A 246 2.02 27.81 -3.90
N ASN A 247 3.06 27.50 -3.12
CA ASN A 247 4.34 28.19 -3.11
C ASN A 247 4.26 29.71 -2.89
N HIS A 248 3.22 30.22 -2.19
CA HIS A 248 2.93 31.67 -2.06
C HIS A 248 2.78 32.41 -3.40
N LYS A 249 2.36 31.72 -4.46
CA LYS A 249 2.32 32.28 -5.83
C LYS A 249 0.97 32.20 -6.50
N GLU A 250 0.32 31.08 -6.41
CA GLU A 250 -0.93 30.80 -7.15
C GLU A 250 -1.98 30.16 -6.27
N TRP A 251 -3.25 30.41 -6.62
CA TRP A 251 -4.40 29.81 -5.96
C TRP A 251 -5.10 28.85 -6.91
N ILE A 252 -5.26 27.61 -6.49
CA ILE A 252 -5.94 26.54 -7.25
C ILE A 252 -7.31 26.31 -6.62
N GLU A 253 -8.39 26.44 -7.40
CA GLU A 253 -9.74 26.08 -6.99
C GLU A 253 -9.87 24.56 -6.87
N THR A 254 -10.56 24.09 -5.83
CA THR A 254 -10.79 22.66 -5.61
C THR A 254 -12.19 22.37 -5.08
N SER A 255 -12.74 21.25 -5.53
CA SER A 255 -14.01 20.75 -4.99
C SER A 255 -13.87 20.13 -3.60
N ARG A 256 -12.70 19.55 -3.30
CA ARG A 256 -12.37 18.90 -2.02
C ARG A 256 -10.85 18.98 -1.79
N LEU A 257 -10.47 19.31 -0.58
CA LEU A 257 -9.08 19.31 -0.14
C LEU A 257 -8.80 18.09 0.75
N VAL A 258 -7.79 17.31 0.38
CA VAL A 258 -7.32 16.17 1.15
C VAL A 258 -5.91 16.46 1.64
N LEU A 259 -5.72 16.43 2.96
CA LEU A 259 -4.41 16.63 3.58
C LEU A 259 -3.76 15.27 3.88
N ALA A 260 -2.70 14.94 3.14
CA ALA A 260 -1.90 13.73 3.31
C ALA A 260 -0.41 14.06 3.51
N ILE A 261 -0.15 15.13 4.28
CA ILE A 261 1.13 15.85 4.40
C ILE A 261 2.23 15.09 5.19
N GLY A 262 1.88 13.97 5.82
CA GLY A 262 2.81 13.27 6.71
C GLY A 262 3.13 14.06 7.98
N HIS A 263 3.97 13.51 8.86
CA HIS A 263 4.25 14.12 10.17
C HIS A 263 5.35 15.21 10.13
N SER A 264 6.13 15.27 9.06
CA SER A 264 7.29 16.15 8.96
C SER A 264 6.98 17.56 8.44
N ALA A 265 5.78 17.79 7.88
CA ALA A 265 5.37 19.07 7.29
C ALA A 265 5.01 20.12 8.39
N ARG A 266 6.01 20.52 9.20
CA ARG A 266 5.82 21.38 10.36
C ARG A 266 5.28 22.76 10.00
N ASP A 267 5.72 23.32 8.91
CA ASP A 267 5.25 24.57 8.32
C ASP A 267 3.75 24.52 8.01
N THR A 268 3.31 23.48 7.32
CA THR A 268 1.89 23.27 7.02
C THR A 268 1.06 23.06 8.29
N PHE A 269 1.58 22.29 9.28
CA PHE A 269 0.90 22.17 10.59
C PHE A 269 0.81 23.52 11.30
N GLY A 270 1.86 24.35 11.26
CA GLY A 270 1.84 25.68 11.85
C GLY A 270 0.79 26.58 11.20
N MET A 271 0.70 26.58 9.89
CA MET A 271 -0.32 27.33 9.14
C MET A 271 -1.74 26.86 9.50
N LEU A 272 -1.99 25.57 9.51
CA LEU A 272 -3.30 25.00 9.89
C LEU A 272 -3.68 25.35 11.33
N TYR A 273 -2.73 25.33 12.26
CA TYR A 273 -2.95 25.68 13.66
C TYR A 273 -3.32 27.16 13.84
N GLN A 274 -2.64 28.04 13.10
CA GLN A 274 -2.91 29.49 13.16
C GLN A 274 -4.30 29.87 12.64
N LYS A 275 -4.84 29.12 11.68
CA LYS A 275 -6.18 29.34 11.13
C LYS A 275 -7.32 28.94 12.05
N GLN A 276 -7.06 28.08 13.04
CA GLN A 276 -8.02 27.57 14.02
C GLN A 276 -9.27 26.87 13.41
N ASP A 277 -9.22 26.51 12.13
CA ASP A 277 -10.29 25.79 11.46
C ASP A 277 -10.29 24.30 11.78
N PHE A 278 -9.21 23.81 12.42
CA PHE A 278 -9.01 22.42 12.78
C PHE A 278 -8.75 22.25 14.26
N VAL A 279 -9.40 21.26 14.87
CA VAL A 279 -9.04 20.82 16.22
C VAL A 279 -7.77 19.99 16.11
N MET A 280 -6.69 20.46 16.72
CA MET A 280 -5.39 19.80 16.73
C MET A 280 -5.01 19.42 18.15
N GLU A 281 -4.69 18.14 18.34
CA GLU A 281 -4.25 17.61 19.63
C GLU A 281 -2.82 17.07 19.52
N ALA A 282 -2.03 17.26 20.58
CA ALA A 282 -0.70 16.69 20.66
C ALA A 282 -0.81 15.16 20.77
N LYS A 283 -0.09 14.45 19.90
CA LYS A 283 0.02 12.99 19.94
C LYS A 283 1.42 12.59 20.41
N ALA A 284 1.49 11.55 21.25
CA ALA A 284 2.76 10.98 21.65
C ALA A 284 3.60 10.58 20.43
N PHE A 285 4.87 10.99 20.43
CA PHE A 285 5.81 10.64 19.40
C PHE A 285 6.31 9.21 19.60
N ALA A 286 6.21 8.39 18.57
CA ALA A 286 6.73 7.02 18.58
C ALA A 286 7.99 6.95 17.72
N LEU A 287 9.13 6.67 18.35
CA LEU A 287 10.42 6.48 17.70
C LEU A 287 10.92 5.06 17.96
N SER A 288 11.30 4.36 16.92
CA SER A 288 12.02 3.08 17.03
C SER A 288 13.51 3.32 16.86
N LEU A 289 14.29 2.98 17.88
CA LEU A 289 15.74 2.93 17.82
C LEU A 289 16.17 1.48 17.61
N ILE A 290 17.02 1.25 16.62
CA ILE A 290 17.68 -0.04 16.43
C ILE A 290 19.09 0.13 16.96
N HIS A 291 19.42 -0.62 18.00
CA HIS A 291 20.81 -0.72 18.46
C HIS A 291 21.56 -1.64 17.52
N ILE A 292 22.59 -1.11 16.90
CA ILE A 292 23.50 -1.84 16.03
C ILE A 292 24.74 -2.22 16.82
#